data_2990f4c3a0ac1496b898a14db8e321b2
#
_entry.id   2990f4c3a0ac1496b898a14db8e321b2
#
_cell.length_a   1.000
_cell.length_b   1.000
_cell.length_c   1.000
_cell.angle_alpha   90.00
_cell.angle_beta   90.00
_cell.angle_gamma   90.00
#
_symmetry.space_group_name_H-M   'P 1'
#
loop_
_entity.id
_entity.type
_entity.pdbx_description
1 polymer ?
#
loop_
_entity_poly.entity_id
_entity_poly.type
_entity_poly.pdbx_seq_one_letter_code
_entity_poly.pdbx_strand_id
1 'polypeptide(L)'
;MLYQHILVPIDGSETSMVAMKEAIKIGKALNSKITVVQVMALDPIIADLYVKTGQTNELIERTRTYLLDILEQAKQQFLQEGLSVETKLL
;
A
#
# COMPACT_ATOMS: atom_id res chain seq x y z
N MET A 1 -25.27 14.00 -2.59
CA MET A 1 -24.63 12.82 -2.09
C MET A 1 -23.14 13.02 -2.00
N LEU A 2 -22.62 12.57 -0.93
CA LEU A 2 -21.22 12.81 -0.70
C LEU A 2 -20.45 11.52 -0.79
N TYR A 3 -20.21 11.11 -1.99
CA TYR A 3 -19.36 10.02 -2.19
C TYR A 3 -17.93 10.43 -1.96
N GLN A 4 -17.24 9.62 -1.24
CA GLN A 4 -15.84 9.87 -0.98
C GLN A 4 -15.04 8.63 -1.28
N HIS A 5 -13.98 8.81 -2.02
CA HIS A 5 -13.00 7.77 -2.28
C HIS A 5 -11.66 8.28 -1.78
N ILE A 6 -11.08 7.59 -0.82
CA ILE A 6 -9.82 8.03 -0.22
C ILE A 6 -8.69 7.15 -0.72
N LEU A 7 -7.66 7.78 -1.26
CA LEU A 7 -6.45 7.10 -1.70
C LEU A 7 -5.40 7.26 -0.60
N VAL A 8 -4.90 6.14 -0.09
CA VAL A 8 -3.97 6.14 1.03
C VAL A 8 -2.65 5.51 0.62
N PRO A 9 -1.63 6.31 0.31
CA PRO A 9 -0.31 5.77 0.03
C PRO A 9 0.36 5.34 1.32
N ILE A 10 1.00 4.18 1.31
CA ILE A 10 1.73 3.68 2.47
C ILE A 10 3.12 3.23 2.06
N ASP A 11 4.05 3.30 3.01
CA ASP A 11 5.42 2.85 2.82
C ASP A 11 5.97 2.11 4.03
N GLY A 12 5.10 1.82 5.00
CA GLY A 12 5.49 1.14 6.23
C GLY A 12 6.08 2.07 7.28
N SER A 13 6.17 3.37 7.01
CA SER A 13 6.71 4.33 7.96
C SER A 13 5.68 4.72 9.01
N GLU A 14 6.15 5.38 10.08
CA GLU A 14 5.24 5.93 11.09
C GLU A 14 4.31 6.97 10.50
N THR A 15 4.81 7.78 9.56
CA THR A 15 3.99 8.79 8.90
C THR A 15 2.84 8.16 8.14
N SER A 16 3.10 7.06 7.43
CA SER A 16 2.03 6.39 6.70
C SER A 16 1.02 5.74 7.65
N MET A 17 1.45 5.30 8.83
CA MET A 17 0.52 4.76 9.82
C MET A 17 -0.40 5.85 10.38
N VAL A 18 0.13 7.05 10.59
CA VAL A 18 -0.70 8.19 11.00
C VAL A 18 -1.71 8.53 9.90
N ALA A 19 -1.27 8.52 8.64
CA ALA A 19 -2.16 8.76 7.52
C ALA A 19 -3.29 7.72 7.46
N MET A 20 -2.98 6.46 7.74
CA MET A 20 -3.99 5.41 7.79
C MET A 20 -5.04 5.67 8.89
N LYS A 21 -4.59 6.07 10.06
CA LYS A 21 -5.51 6.38 11.17
C LYS A 21 -6.45 7.52 10.81
N GLU A 22 -5.93 8.56 10.17
CA GLU A 22 -6.75 9.68 9.72
C GLU A 22 -7.74 9.25 8.64
N ALA A 23 -7.29 8.40 7.71
CA ALA A 23 -8.16 7.87 6.67
C ALA A 23 -9.30 7.04 7.25
N ILE A 24 -9.02 6.26 8.31
CA ILE A 24 -10.05 5.50 8.99
C ILE A 24 -11.11 6.44 9.59
N LYS A 25 -10.68 7.49 10.26
CA LYS A 25 -11.61 8.45 10.84
C LYS A 25 -12.50 9.09 9.77
N ILE A 26 -11.89 9.56 8.71
CA ILE A 26 -12.63 10.21 7.62
C ILE A 26 -13.54 9.21 6.93
N GLY A 27 -13.03 8.02 6.67
CA GLY A 27 -13.79 6.98 6.00
C GLY A 27 -15.03 6.58 6.78
N LYS A 28 -14.91 6.44 8.09
CA LYS A 28 -16.05 6.09 8.94
C LYS A 28 -17.07 7.22 8.99
N ALA A 29 -16.60 8.46 9.06
CA ALA A 29 -17.50 9.61 9.13
C ALA A 29 -18.27 9.80 7.82
N LEU A 30 -17.63 9.53 6.68
CA LEU A 30 -18.23 9.79 5.36
C LEU A 30 -18.66 8.52 4.63
N ASN A 31 -18.47 7.35 5.25
CA ASN A 31 -18.75 6.07 4.61
C ASN A 31 -17.98 5.93 3.30
N SER A 32 -16.69 6.24 3.33
CA SER A 32 -15.84 6.30 2.14
C SER A 32 -15.33 4.93 1.72
N LYS A 33 -15.02 4.81 0.45
CA LYS A 33 -14.28 3.68 -0.09
C LYS A 33 -12.78 3.99 0.00
N ILE A 34 -11.98 3.02 0.41
CA ILE A 34 -10.55 3.22 0.63
C ILE A 34 -9.76 2.44 -0.43
N THR A 35 -8.75 3.06 -0.99
CA THR A 35 -7.74 2.36 -1.80
C THR A 35 -6.38 2.60 -1.16
N VAL A 36 -5.72 1.54 -0.75
CA VAL A 36 -4.38 1.60 -0.17
C VAL A 36 -3.38 1.29 -1.28
N VAL A 37 -2.39 2.15 -1.44
CA VAL A 37 -1.43 2.05 -2.54
C VAL A 37 -0.02 1.97 -1.96
N GLN A 38 0.76 1.04 -2.48
CA GLN A 38 2.19 0.92 -2.17
C GLN A 38 2.94 0.94 -3.49
N VAL A 39 3.97 1.80 -3.58
CA VAL A 39 4.83 1.83 -4.76
C VAL A 39 6.06 0.99 -4.48
N MET A 40 6.36 0.06 -5.38
CA MET A 40 7.58 -0.73 -5.28
C MET A 40 8.71 0.03 -5.94
N ALA A 41 9.53 0.68 -5.13
CA ALA A 41 10.67 1.43 -5.62
C ALA A 41 11.91 0.57 -5.45
N LEU A 42 12.60 0.29 -6.56
CA LEU A 42 13.83 -0.48 -6.54
C LEU A 42 15.03 0.44 -6.46
N ASP A 43 16.07 -0.01 -5.73
CA ASP A 43 17.35 0.67 -5.76
C ASP A 43 17.85 0.73 -7.20
N PRO A 44 18.39 1.89 -7.67
CA PRO A 44 18.84 2.01 -9.05
C PRO A 44 19.86 0.96 -9.47
N ILE A 45 20.73 0.53 -8.56
CA ILE A 45 21.71 -0.50 -8.87
C ILE A 45 21.02 -1.84 -9.13
N ILE A 46 20.05 -2.18 -8.30
CA ILE A 46 19.29 -3.43 -8.45
C ILE A 46 18.47 -3.39 -9.72
N ALA A 47 17.83 -2.26 -10.02
CA ALA A 47 17.05 -2.10 -11.22
C ALA A 47 17.92 -2.26 -12.48
N ASP A 48 19.13 -1.71 -12.45
CA ASP A 48 20.06 -1.83 -13.57
C ASP A 48 20.50 -3.26 -13.78
N LEU A 49 20.79 -3.99 -12.72
CA LEU A 49 21.13 -5.41 -12.82
C LEU A 49 19.98 -6.21 -13.42
N TYR A 50 18.76 -5.92 -13.03
CA TYR A 50 17.60 -6.59 -13.58
C TYR A 50 17.49 -6.36 -15.08
N VAL A 51 17.68 -5.12 -15.52
CA VAL A 51 17.63 -4.80 -16.95
C VAL A 51 18.72 -5.53 -17.73
N LYS A 52 19.93 -5.58 -17.18
CA LYS A 52 21.07 -6.22 -17.86
C LYS A 52 20.96 -7.72 -17.95
N THR A 53 20.45 -8.36 -16.90
CA THR A 53 20.34 -9.81 -16.85
C THR A 53 19.05 -10.33 -17.46
N GLY A 54 18.02 -9.48 -17.50
CA GLY A 54 16.71 -9.90 -17.96
C GLY A 54 16.02 -10.88 -17.05
N GLN A 55 16.47 -10.99 -15.81
CA GLN A 55 15.93 -11.94 -14.84
C GLN A 55 15.52 -11.24 -13.56
N THR A 56 14.39 -11.69 -13.00
CA THR A 56 13.97 -11.29 -11.67
C THR A 56 14.90 -11.96 -10.68
N ASN A 57 15.56 -11.19 -9.83
CA ASN A 57 16.42 -11.79 -8.83
C ASN A 57 15.66 -12.00 -7.51
N GLU A 58 16.27 -12.77 -6.62
CA GLU A 58 15.65 -13.14 -5.36
C GLU A 58 15.34 -11.92 -4.49
N LEU A 59 16.20 -10.91 -4.54
CA LEU A 59 15.99 -9.69 -3.74
C LEU A 59 14.75 -8.94 -4.19
N ILE A 60 14.52 -8.86 -5.50
CA ILE A 60 13.32 -8.21 -6.04
C ILE A 60 12.08 -8.97 -5.58
N GLU A 61 12.09 -10.29 -5.65
CA GLU A 61 10.96 -11.09 -5.23
C GLU A 61 10.70 -11.00 -3.74
N ARG A 62 11.74 -10.97 -2.92
CA ARG A 62 11.59 -10.78 -1.47
C ARG A 62 11.00 -9.42 -1.16
N THR A 63 11.46 -8.38 -1.84
CA THR A 63 10.93 -7.03 -1.65
C THR A 63 9.45 -6.98 -2.00
N ARG A 64 9.09 -7.59 -3.11
CA ARG A 64 7.69 -7.65 -3.54
C ARG A 64 6.82 -8.35 -2.50
N THR A 65 7.27 -9.49 -2.01
CA THR A 65 6.53 -10.26 -0.99
C THR A 65 6.36 -9.45 0.28
N TYR A 66 7.42 -8.76 0.69
CA TYR A 66 7.36 -7.91 1.88
C TYR A 66 6.35 -6.77 1.73
N LEU A 67 6.35 -6.12 0.56
CA LEU A 67 5.41 -5.02 0.31
C LEU A 67 3.96 -5.50 0.22
N LEU A 68 3.74 -6.67 -0.36
CA LEU A 68 2.41 -7.27 -0.40
C LEU A 68 1.91 -7.60 1.00
N ASP A 69 2.80 -8.04 1.89
CA ASP A 69 2.43 -8.30 3.27
C ASP A 69 2.03 -7.02 4.00
N ILE A 70 2.77 -5.94 3.78
CA ILE A 70 2.42 -4.63 4.35
C ILE A 70 1.04 -4.19 3.88
N LEU A 71 0.75 -4.36 2.59
CA LEU A 71 -0.55 -4.02 2.03
C LEU A 71 -1.66 -4.85 2.66
N GLU A 72 -1.42 -6.15 2.85
CA GLU A 72 -2.43 -7.02 3.45
C GLU A 72 -2.72 -6.62 4.90
N GLN A 73 -1.68 -6.29 5.66
CA GLN A 73 -1.87 -5.83 7.03
C GLN A 73 -2.66 -4.53 7.08
N ALA A 74 -2.36 -3.60 6.18
CA ALA A 74 -3.10 -2.35 6.09
C ALA A 74 -4.56 -2.61 5.75
N LYS A 75 -4.81 -3.49 4.78
CA LYS A 75 -6.16 -3.86 4.39
C LYS A 75 -6.95 -4.39 5.56
N GLN A 76 -6.34 -5.27 6.36
CA GLN A 76 -7.02 -5.86 7.52
C GLN A 76 -7.41 -4.80 8.53
N GLN A 77 -6.58 -3.80 8.74
CA GLN A 77 -6.91 -2.72 9.67
C GLN A 77 -8.16 -1.95 9.22
N PHE A 78 -8.26 -1.64 7.93
CA PHE A 78 -9.44 -0.96 7.40
C PHE A 78 -10.68 -1.86 7.46
N LEU A 79 -10.53 -3.14 7.14
CA LEU A 79 -11.66 -4.08 7.20
C LEU A 79 -12.20 -4.23 8.62
N GLN A 80 -11.31 -4.26 9.61
CA GLN A 80 -11.73 -4.35 11.02
C GLN A 80 -12.56 -3.15 11.44
N GLU A 81 -12.38 -2.03 10.79
CA GLU A 81 -13.16 -0.82 11.07
C GLU A 81 -14.45 -0.76 10.24
N GLY A 82 -14.76 -1.80 9.50
CA GLY A 82 -15.98 -1.87 8.72
C GLY A 82 -15.95 -1.11 7.40
N LEU A 83 -14.75 -0.77 6.91
CA LEU A 83 -14.60 -0.01 5.68
C LEU A 83 -14.38 -0.92 4.47
N SER A 84 -14.86 -0.45 3.32
CA SER A 84 -14.59 -1.10 2.04
C SER A 84 -13.20 -0.67 1.57
N VAL A 85 -12.33 -1.64 1.27
CA VAL A 85 -10.93 -1.33 0.96
C VAL A 85 -10.40 -2.18 -0.18
N GLU A 86 -9.62 -1.53 -1.05
CA GLU A 86 -8.86 -2.19 -2.10
C GLU A 86 -7.39 -1.90 -1.88
N THR A 87 -6.52 -2.77 -2.37
CA THR A 87 -5.07 -2.57 -2.29
C THR A 87 -4.46 -2.64 -3.68
N LYS A 88 -3.41 -1.85 -3.90
CA LYS A 88 -2.68 -1.85 -5.16
C LYS A 88 -1.19 -1.73 -4.89
N LEU A 89 -0.43 -2.59 -5.53
CA LEU A 89 1.03 -2.49 -5.57
C LEU A 89 1.40 -1.98 -6.96
N LEU A 90 2.01 -0.82 -7.02
CA LEU A 90 2.37 -0.18 -8.28
C LEU A 90 3.84 -0.38 -8.63
#